data_419ba9232793ee0a6a89be1bfe83dde8
#
_entry.id   419ba9232793ee0a6a89be1bfe83dde8
#
_cell.length_a   1.000
_cell.length_b   1.000
_cell.length_c   1.000
_cell.angle_alpha   90.00
_cell.angle_beta   90.00
_cell.angle_gamma   90.00
#
_symmetry.space_group_name_H-M   'P 1'
#
loop_
_entity.id
_entity.type
_entity.pdbx_description
1 polymer ?
#
loop_
_entity_poly.entity_id
_entity_poly.type
_entity_poly.pdbx_seq_one_letter_code
_entity_poly.pdbx_strand_id
1 'polypeptide(L)'
;MDNVNDINFSVSRFEKMVKENKVLFFDSVEFENIISFYLDTGKLTYAKKALSLSLSQHPSNTNLKLFQIEILIQEDKLIQALDLI
;
A
#
# COMPACT_ATOMS: atom_id res chain seq x y z
N MET A 1 4.47 -10.33 -22.10
CA MET A 1 4.27 -9.93 -21.73
C MET A 1 4.47 -9.32 -20.74
N ASP A 2 4.67 -8.81 -20.79
CA ASP A 2 4.72 -8.29 -19.95
C ASP A 2 4.06 -7.89 -19.21
N ASN A 3 4.44 -7.63 -18.66
CA ASN A 3 3.24 -7.67 -17.90
C ASN A 3 3.19 -6.53 -16.90
N VAL A 4 2.58 -5.47 -17.36
CA VAL A 4 2.49 -4.24 -16.58
C VAL A 4 1.66 -4.42 -15.31
N ASN A 5 0.90 -5.52 -15.24
CA ASN A 5 0.08 -5.81 -14.06
C ASN A 5 0.76 -6.77 -13.11
N ASP A 6 2.04 -7.04 -13.34
CA ASP A 6 2.78 -7.90 -12.44
C ASP A 6 2.96 -7.18 -11.11
N ILE A 7 2.35 -7.74 -10.09
CA ILE A 7 2.41 -7.17 -8.74
C ILE A 7 3.85 -7.11 -8.25
N ASN A 8 4.63 -8.14 -8.53
CA ASN A 8 6.04 -8.17 -8.12
C ASN A 8 6.84 -7.04 -8.73
N PHE A 9 6.55 -6.70 -9.97
CA PHE A 9 7.23 -5.60 -10.64
C PHE A 9 6.90 -4.27 -9.98
N SER A 10 5.61 -4.02 -9.71
CA SER A 10 5.18 -2.77 -9.08
C SER A 10 5.72 -2.65 -7.65
N VAL A 11 5.67 -3.73 -6.89
CA VAL A 11 6.20 -3.74 -5.51
C VAL A 11 7.69 -3.49 -5.52
N SER A 12 8.42 -4.12 -6.42
CA SER A 12 9.86 -3.92 -6.55
C SER A 12 10.21 -2.45 -6.82
N ARG A 13 9.48 -1.84 -7.73
CA ARG A 13 9.69 -0.43 -8.06
C ARG A 13 9.40 0.45 -6.85
N PHE A 14 8.33 0.12 -6.11
CA PHE A 14 7.97 0.89 -4.92
C PHE A 14 9.04 0.78 -3.85
N GLU A 15 9.53 -0.43 -3.59
CA GLU A 15 10.55 -0.64 -2.56
C GLU A 15 11.86 0.04 -2.93
N LYS A 16 12.22 -0.01 -4.21
CA LYS A 16 13.42 0.68 -4.67
C LYS A 16 13.28 2.19 -4.49
N MET A 17 12.10 2.73 -4.80
CA MET A 17 11.82 4.14 -4.62
C MET A 17 12.02 4.56 -3.16
N VAL A 18 11.44 3.79 -2.23
CA VAL A 18 11.58 4.06 -0.80
C VAL A 18 13.03 4.01 -0.37
N LYS A 19 13.73 2.98 -0.82
CA LYS A 19 15.14 2.77 -0.46
C LYS A 19 16.03 3.89 -0.96
N GLU A 20 15.77 4.37 -2.17
CA GLU A 20 16.57 5.42 -2.79
C GLU A 20 16.11 6.83 -2.43
N ASN A 21 15.05 6.91 -1.65
CA ASN A 21 14.49 8.21 -1.23
C ASN A 21 14.10 9.08 -2.41
N LYS A 22 13.48 8.46 -3.41
CA LYS A 22 12.97 9.14 -4.59
C LYS A 22 11.46 9.06 -4.60
N VAL A 23 10.83 9.89 -5.42
CA VAL A 23 9.38 9.84 -5.60
C VAL A 23 9.09 9.48 -7.03
N LEU A 24 8.48 8.32 -7.24
CA LEU A 24 8.04 7.88 -8.56
C LEU A 24 6.53 8.01 -8.65
N PHE A 25 6.05 8.18 -9.87
CA PHE A 25 4.62 8.21 -10.12
C PHE A 25 4.13 6.80 -10.47
N PHE A 26 3.04 6.39 -9.83
CA PHE A 26 2.37 5.12 -10.13
C PHE A 26 0.92 5.44 -10.47
N ASP A 27 0.32 4.66 -11.37
CA ASP A 27 -1.10 4.86 -11.61
C ASP A 27 -1.93 4.23 -10.48
N SER A 28 -3.22 4.53 -10.47
CA SER A 28 -4.11 4.08 -9.40
C SER A 28 -4.13 2.57 -9.26
N VAL A 29 -4.15 1.86 -10.38
CA VAL A 29 -4.21 0.39 -10.36
C VAL A 29 -2.94 -0.18 -9.77
N GLU A 30 -1.79 0.40 -10.11
CA GLU A 30 -0.53 -0.03 -9.52
C GLU A 30 -0.52 0.13 -8.01
N PHE A 31 -1.01 1.28 -7.51
CA PHE A 31 -1.09 1.50 -6.07
C PHE A 31 -2.03 0.50 -5.40
N GLU A 32 -3.16 0.21 -6.03
CA GLU A 32 -4.09 -0.77 -5.46
C GLU A 32 -3.42 -2.12 -5.31
N ASN A 33 -2.68 -2.54 -6.32
CA ASN A 33 -1.97 -3.81 -6.29
C ASN A 33 -0.86 -3.82 -5.23
N ILE A 34 -0.13 -2.73 -5.13
CA ILE A 34 0.95 -2.60 -4.13
C ILE A 34 0.39 -2.66 -2.72
N ILE A 35 -0.66 -1.89 -2.46
CA ILE A 35 -1.27 -1.84 -1.12
C ILE A 35 -1.85 -3.21 -0.76
N SER A 36 -2.59 -3.83 -1.69
CA SER A 36 -3.15 -5.15 -1.45
C SER A 36 -2.08 -6.18 -1.13
N PHE A 37 -0.97 -6.12 -1.86
CA PHE A 37 0.15 -7.04 -1.61
C PHE A 37 0.68 -6.89 -0.18
N TYR A 38 0.88 -5.67 0.26
CA TYR A 38 1.40 -5.46 1.61
C TYR A 38 0.39 -5.82 2.68
N LEU A 39 -0.90 -5.59 2.44
CA LEU A 39 -1.93 -6.01 3.38
C LEU A 39 -2.00 -7.54 3.47
N ASP A 40 -1.93 -8.21 2.32
CA ASP A 40 -1.99 -9.66 2.27
C ASP A 40 -0.79 -10.32 2.93
N THR A 41 0.35 -9.68 2.88
CA THR A 41 1.58 -10.23 3.47
C THR A 41 1.85 -9.70 4.87
N GLY A 42 0.93 -8.93 5.44
CA GLY A 42 1.05 -8.45 6.81
C GLY A 42 2.05 -7.32 7.01
N LYS A 43 2.47 -6.67 5.94
CA LYS A 43 3.44 -5.58 6.04
C LYS A 43 2.72 -4.25 6.12
N LEU A 44 2.12 -4.00 7.27
CA LEU A 44 1.22 -2.87 7.46
C LEU A 44 1.93 -1.51 7.31
N THR A 45 3.17 -1.42 7.76
CA THR A 45 3.93 -0.17 7.65
C THR A 45 4.14 0.22 6.19
N TYR A 46 4.48 -0.76 5.34
CA TYR A 46 4.63 -0.50 3.91
C TYR A 46 3.30 -0.19 3.25
N ALA A 47 2.23 -0.87 3.67
CA ALA A 47 0.89 -0.58 3.15
C ALA A 47 0.51 0.87 3.44
N LYS A 48 0.80 1.36 4.64
CA LYS A 48 0.51 2.74 5.02
C LYS A 48 1.34 3.73 4.20
N LYS A 49 2.60 3.44 3.96
CA LYS A 49 3.44 4.30 3.12
C LYS A 49 2.91 4.37 1.70
N ALA A 50 2.55 3.22 1.14
CA ALA A 50 2.03 3.18 -0.22
C ALA A 50 0.70 3.92 -0.30
N LEU A 51 -0.17 3.75 0.69
CA LEU A 51 -1.44 4.46 0.71
C LEU A 51 -1.25 5.97 0.80
N SER A 52 -0.35 6.41 1.66
CA SER A 52 -0.09 7.84 1.82
C SER A 52 0.37 8.46 0.50
N LEU A 53 1.30 7.79 -0.18
CA LEU A 53 1.78 8.28 -1.47
C LEU A 53 0.66 8.25 -2.51
N SER A 54 -0.14 7.18 -2.50
CA SER A 54 -1.22 7.05 -3.48
C SER A 54 -2.25 8.16 -3.34
N LEU A 55 -2.60 8.53 -2.12
CA LEU A 55 -3.56 9.61 -1.90
C LEU A 55 -2.99 10.96 -2.28
N SER A 56 -1.67 11.11 -2.16
CA SER A 56 -0.98 12.29 -2.63
C SER A 56 -1.05 12.44 -4.15
N GLN A 57 -0.90 11.33 -4.87
CA GLN A 57 -0.89 11.34 -6.33
C GLN A 57 -2.28 11.25 -6.94
N HIS A 58 -3.22 10.61 -6.24
CA HIS A 58 -4.58 10.37 -6.72
C HIS A 58 -5.60 10.72 -5.64
N PRO A 59 -5.71 12.00 -5.28
CA PRO A 59 -6.51 12.38 -4.10
C PRO A 59 -8.01 12.12 -4.24
N SER A 60 -8.51 11.97 -5.46
CA SER A 60 -9.93 11.77 -5.69
C SER A 60 -10.32 10.31 -5.88
N ASN A 61 -9.38 9.39 -5.76
CA ASN A 61 -9.67 7.98 -6.02
C ASN A 61 -10.34 7.34 -4.82
N THR A 62 -11.62 7.00 -4.97
CA THR A 62 -12.42 6.44 -3.90
C THR A 62 -11.93 5.05 -3.46
N ASN A 63 -11.45 4.24 -4.42
CA ASN A 63 -10.96 2.90 -4.09
C ASN A 63 -9.76 2.96 -3.16
N LEU A 64 -8.89 3.93 -3.35
CA LEU A 64 -7.73 4.08 -2.49
C LEU A 64 -8.16 4.47 -1.07
N LYS A 65 -9.23 5.24 -0.94
CA LYS A 65 -9.74 5.62 0.37
C LYS A 65 -10.30 4.43 1.13
N LEU A 66 -10.83 3.43 0.43
CA LEU A 66 -11.30 2.22 1.09
C LEU A 66 -10.16 1.46 1.77
N PHE A 67 -8.98 1.49 1.19
CA PHE A 67 -7.81 0.88 1.84
C PHE A 67 -7.46 1.55 3.16
N GLN A 68 -7.71 2.84 3.27
CA GLN A 68 -7.49 3.55 4.53
C GLN A 68 -8.33 2.94 5.65
N ILE A 69 -9.58 2.64 5.34
CA ILE A 69 -10.49 2.02 6.31
C ILE A 69 -9.99 0.63 6.69
N GLU A 70 -9.56 -0.14 5.69
CA GLU A 70 -9.07 -1.48 5.93
C GLU A 70 -7.83 -1.49 6.81
N ILE A 71 -6.91 -0.56 6.57
CA ILE A 71 -5.71 -0.43 7.38
C ILE A 71 -6.05 -0.08 8.83
N LEU A 72 -7.00 0.84 9.01
CA LEU A 72 -7.42 1.21 10.36
C LEU A 72 -8.02 0.02 11.10
N ILE A 73 -8.80 -0.80 10.40
CA ILE A 73 -9.38 -2.00 11.01
C ILE A 73 -8.28 -2.97 11.42
N GLN A 74 -7.28 -3.16 10.58
CA GLN A 74 -6.19 -4.07 10.90
C GLN A 74 -5.34 -3.57 12.06
N GLU A 75 -5.10 -2.26 12.11
CA GLU A 75 -4.36 -1.68 13.23
C GLU A 75 -5.10 -1.85 14.55
N ASP A 76 -6.41 -1.68 14.53
CA ASP A 76 -7.22 -1.83 15.73
C ASP A 76 -7.20 -3.27 16.23
N LYS A 77 -7.29 -4.24 15.31
CA LYS A 77 -7.23 -5.65 15.69
C LYS A 77 -5.88 -6.00 16.29
N LEU A 78 -4.82 -5.43 15.77
CA LEU A 78 -3.50 -5.67 16.31
C LEU A 78 -3.36 -5.12 17.72
N ILE A 79 -3.86 -3.92 17.95
CA ILE A 79 -3.84 -3.30 19.26
C ILE A 79 -4.66 -4.12 20.25
N GLN A 80 -5.86 -4.56 19.85
CA GLN A 80 -6.69 -5.39 20.69
C GLN A 80 -6.01 -6.71 21.05
N ALA A 81 -5.32 -7.31 20.07
CA ALA A 81 -4.60 -8.55 20.34
C ALA A 81 -3.48 -8.34 21.36
N LEU A 82 -2.79 -7.22 21.28
CA LEU A 82 -1.74 -6.89 22.23
C LEU A 82 -2.30 -6.66 23.65
N ASP A 83 -3.49 -6.08 23.73
CA ASP A 83 -4.12 -5.81 25.01
C ASP A 83 -4.55 -7.11 25.73
N LEU A 84 -4.77 -8.17 24.98
CA LEU A 84 -5.17 -9.45 25.56
C LEU A 84 -4.00 -10.25 26.13
N ILE A 85 -2.79 -9.83 25.81
CA ILE A 85 -1.60 -10.48 26.33
C ILE A 85 -1.20 -9.86 27.66
#